data_5a78791011bcf10b24f2ace9914c8ba4
#
_entry.id   5a78791011bcf10b24f2ace9914c8ba4
#
_cell.length_a   1.000
_cell.length_b   1.000
_cell.length_c   1.000
_cell.angle_alpha   90.00
_cell.angle_beta   90.00
_cell.angle_gamma   90.00
#
_symmetry.space_group_name_H-M   'P 1'
#
loop_
_entity.id
_entity.type
_entity.pdbx_description
1 polymer ?
#
loop_
_entity_poly.entity_id
_entity_poly.type
_entity_poly.pdbx_seq_one_letter_code
_entity_poly.pdbx_strand_id
1 'polypeptide(L)'
;MNTFHFFSPQPPDLLSLTIEGERLRLVAISDEFEQDIFQEFTSEITLYMFPSPPEDIEETRSFIVESRRSMQAGNNLVFAILSKKKGEFLGCCGLHGEGKIRTPELGIWLKKSAHGSGYGREAIQTLMNWSRNNIDFDYFIYPVDRKNIASSKIPESLGGEIMAELKVETPNGKILEEVVYKIDRVNSII
;
A
#
# COMPACT_ATOMS: atom_id res chain seq x y z
N MET A 1 -16.37 -14.18 -7.72
CA MET A 1 -15.22 -13.82 -6.87
C MET A 1 -14.68 -12.48 -7.36
N ASN A 2 -14.49 -11.51 -6.47
CA ASN A 2 -13.91 -10.23 -6.84
C ASN A 2 -12.39 -10.35 -6.83
N THR A 3 -11.78 -10.73 -7.94
CA THR A 3 -10.32 -10.83 -8.13
C THR A 3 -9.89 -9.83 -9.19
N PHE A 4 -8.66 -9.35 -9.12
CA PHE A 4 -8.10 -8.50 -10.16
C PHE A 4 -8.17 -9.18 -11.53
N HIS A 5 -8.54 -8.43 -12.55
CA HIS A 5 -8.51 -8.85 -13.93
C HIS A 5 -7.16 -8.47 -14.52
N PHE A 6 -6.32 -9.46 -14.78
CA PHE A 6 -5.03 -9.25 -15.41
C PHE A 6 -5.17 -9.20 -16.93
N PHE A 7 -4.40 -8.33 -17.60
CA PHE A 7 -4.37 -8.27 -19.07
C PHE A 7 -3.74 -9.53 -19.66
N SER A 8 -2.73 -10.09 -18.99
CA SER A 8 -2.14 -11.35 -19.41
C SER A 8 -3.06 -12.52 -19.05
N PRO A 9 -3.29 -13.47 -19.96
CA PRO A 9 -3.99 -14.71 -19.65
C PRO A 9 -3.18 -15.61 -18.69
N GLN A 10 -1.89 -15.32 -18.53
CA GLN A 10 -0.99 -15.96 -17.58
C GLN A 10 -0.43 -14.87 -16.65
N PRO A 11 -1.14 -14.51 -15.57
CA PRO A 11 -0.65 -13.54 -14.61
C PRO A 11 0.62 -14.07 -13.93
N PRO A 12 1.49 -13.15 -13.42
CA PRO A 12 2.66 -13.55 -12.68
C PRO A 12 2.27 -14.28 -11.39
N ASP A 13 3.17 -15.09 -10.86
CA ASP A 13 3.02 -15.60 -9.50
C ASP A 13 3.13 -14.43 -8.51
N LEU A 14 1.99 -14.07 -7.91
CA LEU A 14 1.88 -12.92 -7.03
C LEU A 14 2.65 -13.11 -5.71
N LEU A 15 2.88 -14.37 -5.29
CA LEU A 15 3.58 -14.68 -4.04
C LEU A 15 5.10 -14.59 -4.14
N SER A 16 5.64 -14.53 -5.35
CA SER A 16 7.07 -14.35 -5.64
C SER A 16 7.36 -13.06 -6.41
N LEU A 17 6.34 -12.20 -6.60
CA LEU A 17 6.45 -10.99 -7.39
C LEU A 17 7.43 -9.99 -6.76
N THR A 18 8.33 -9.48 -7.61
CA THR A 18 9.17 -8.33 -7.30
C THR A 18 8.97 -7.26 -8.35
N ILE A 19 8.74 -6.02 -7.92
CA ILE A 19 8.57 -4.86 -8.79
C ILE A 19 9.74 -3.91 -8.57
N GLU A 20 10.48 -3.62 -9.63
CA GLU A 20 11.66 -2.78 -9.58
C GLU A 20 11.30 -1.29 -9.71
N GLY A 21 11.67 -0.48 -8.72
CA GLY A 21 11.68 0.98 -8.77
C GLY A 21 13.07 1.53 -9.11
N GLU A 22 13.28 2.81 -8.94
CA GLU A 22 14.59 3.46 -9.18
C GLU A 22 15.56 3.16 -8.02
N ARG A 23 15.21 3.57 -6.79
CA ARG A 23 16.02 3.43 -5.57
C ARG A 23 15.56 2.30 -4.65
N LEU A 24 14.39 1.75 -4.92
CA LEU A 24 13.76 0.72 -4.13
C LEU A 24 13.25 -0.43 -5.00
N ARG A 25 12.85 -1.52 -4.36
CA ARG A 25 12.09 -2.61 -4.94
C ARG A 25 10.95 -2.99 -4.01
N LEU A 26 9.84 -3.40 -4.58
CA LEU A 26 8.69 -3.93 -3.88
C LEU A 26 8.74 -5.45 -3.99
N VAL A 27 8.84 -6.13 -2.87
CA VAL A 27 8.93 -7.60 -2.81
C VAL A 27 7.66 -8.12 -2.16
N ALA A 28 7.03 -9.13 -2.77
CA ALA A 28 5.84 -9.76 -2.21
C ALA A 28 6.06 -10.10 -0.73
N ILE A 29 5.08 -9.74 0.11
CA ILE A 29 5.21 -9.92 1.56
C ILE A 29 5.45 -11.38 1.90
N SER A 30 6.37 -11.64 2.85
CA SER A 30 6.72 -12.97 3.34
C SER A 30 7.10 -12.93 4.82
N ASP A 31 7.25 -14.10 5.43
CA ASP A 31 7.71 -14.28 6.80
C ASP A 31 9.13 -13.75 7.05
N GLU A 32 9.95 -13.59 6.01
CA GLU A 32 11.25 -12.93 6.11
C GLU A 32 11.18 -11.52 6.71
N PHE A 33 10.05 -10.82 6.54
CA PHE A 33 9.85 -9.44 7.01
C PHE A 33 9.12 -9.36 8.36
N GLU A 34 8.82 -10.49 9.00
CA GLU A 34 8.04 -10.55 10.24
C GLU A 34 8.65 -9.66 11.35
N GLN A 35 9.95 -9.79 11.59
CA GLN A 35 10.65 -9.04 12.62
C GLN A 35 10.71 -7.53 12.30
N ASP A 36 11.01 -7.19 11.04
CA ASP A 36 11.07 -5.80 10.60
C ASP A 36 9.71 -5.11 10.75
N ILE A 37 8.62 -5.78 10.34
CA ILE A 37 7.26 -5.26 10.46
C ILE A 37 6.89 -5.07 11.93
N PHE A 38 7.13 -6.09 12.77
CA PHE A 38 6.80 -6.03 14.19
C PHE A 38 7.51 -4.89 14.90
N GLN A 39 8.80 -4.68 14.60
CA GLN A 39 9.61 -3.64 15.24
C GLN A 39 9.30 -2.23 14.76
N GLU A 40 8.99 -2.07 13.47
CA GLU A 40 8.90 -0.76 12.83
C GLU A 40 7.46 -0.24 12.70
N PHE A 41 6.42 -1.09 12.82
CA PHE A 41 5.01 -0.68 12.77
C PHE A 41 4.53 -0.22 14.13
N THR A 42 5.03 0.92 14.57
CA THR A 42 4.89 1.48 15.92
C THR A 42 3.65 2.38 16.07
N SER A 43 3.32 2.77 17.31
CA SER A 43 2.23 3.72 17.61
C SER A 43 2.45 5.10 16.97
N GLU A 44 3.70 5.52 16.75
CA GLU A 44 4.01 6.73 16.02
C GLU A 44 3.64 6.61 14.54
N ILE A 45 3.93 5.48 13.91
CA ILE A 45 3.59 5.20 12.51
C ILE A 45 2.07 5.10 12.32
N THR A 46 1.38 4.44 13.25
CA THR A 46 -0.06 4.19 13.14
C THR A 46 -0.94 5.32 13.67
N LEU A 47 -0.35 6.46 14.05
CA LEU A 47 -1.08 7.59 14.65
C LEU A 47 -2.29 8.03 13.82
N TYR A 48 -2.19 8.02 12.51
CA TYR A 48 -3.21 8.50 11.57
C TYR A 48 -3.73 7.40 10.65
N MET A 49 -3.69 6.15 11.06
CA MET A 49 -4.13 5.01 10.25
C MET A 49 -4.68 3.87 11.11
N PHE A 50 -5.21 2.86 10.46
CA PHE A 50 -5.57 1.56 10.99
C PHE A 50 -4.84 0.49 10.14
N PRO A 51 -4.42 -0.63 10.72
CA PRO A 51 -4.60 -1.06 12.12
C PRO A 51 -3.69 -0.35 13.12
N SER A 52 -3.89 -0.65 14.40
CA SER A 52 -2.95 -0.28 15.48
C SER A 52 -1.66 -1.11 15.40
N PRO A 53 -0.61 -0.72 16.13
CA PRO A 53 0.58 -1.56 16.25
C PRO A 53 0.22 -2.92 16.82
N PRO A 54 0.89 -4.00 16.42
CA PRO A 54 0.69 -5.32 16.98
C PRO A 54 1.13 -5.37 18.46
N GLU A 55 0.37 -6.06 19.30
CA GLU A 55 0.72 -6.28 20.71
C GLU A 55 1.77 -7.38 20.85
N ASP A 56 1.74 -8.35 19.94
CA ASP A 56 2.73 -9.44 19.88
C ASP A 56 3.07 -9.80 18.43
N ILE A 57 4.10 -10.62 18.27
CA ILE A 57 4.61 -11.02 16.96
C ILE A 57 3.64 -11.93 16.19
N GLU A 58 2.76 -12.63 16.89
CA GLU A 58 1.76 -13.51 16.28
C GLU A 58 0.72 -12.72 15.48
N GLU A 59 0.41 -11.49 15.91
CA GLU A 59 -0.45 -10.59 15.14
C GLU A 59 0.21 -10.19 13.82
N THR A 60 1.52 -9.90 13.84
CA THR A 60 2.29 -9.63 12.62
C THR A 60 2.33 -10.86 11.70
N ARG A 61 2.54 -12.04 12.26
CA ARG A 61 2.51 -13.31 11.51
C ARG A 61 1.15 -13.54 10.86
N SER A 62 0.08 -13.30 11.61
CA SER A 62 -1.30 -13.41 11.11
C SER A 62 -1.57 -12.45 9.96
N PHE A 63 -1.10 -11.20 10.07
CA PHE A 63 -1.16 -10.21 8.99
C PHE A 63 -0.45 -10.71 7.72
N ILE A 64 0.76 -11.27 7.85
CA ILE A 64 1.52 -11.79 6.70
C ILE A 64 0.78 -12.95 6.06
N VAL A 65 0.31 -13.91 6.85
CA VAL A 65 -0.43 -15.09 6.35
C VAL A 65 -1.69 -14.66 5.60
N GLU A 66 -2.49 -13.76 6.16
CA GLU A 66 -3.73 -13.30 5.52
C GLU A 66 -3.43 -12.46 4.26
N SER A 67 -2.41 -11.61 4.29
CA SER A 67 -1.95 -10.87 3.12
C SER A 67 -1.56 -11.81 1.97
N ARG A 68 -0.77 -12.84 2.24
CA ARG A 68 -0.36 -13.84 1.24
C ARG A 68 -1.55 -14.63 0.71
N ARG A 69 -2.50 -15.00 1.57
CA ARG A 69 -3.74 -15.67 1.18
C ARG A 69 -4.56 -14.81 0.23
N SER A 70 -4.72 -13.53 0.55
CA SER A 70 -5.45 -12.55 -0.26
C SER A 70 -4.73 -12.29 -1.61
N MET A 71 -3.39 -12.24 -1.61
CA MET A 71 -2.59 -12.18 -2.84
C MET A 71 -2.80 -13.41 -3.70
N GLN A 72 -2.75 -14.61 -3.12
CA GLN A 72 -3.00 -15.86 -3.84
C GLN A 72 -4.41 -15.90 -4.46
N ALA A 73 -5.39 -15.35 -3.76
CA ALA A 73 -6.75 -15.20 -4.27
C ALA A 73 -6.88 -14.09 -5.35
N GLY A 74 -5.86 -13.25 -5.54
CA GLY A 74 -5.87 -12.15 -6.50
C GLY A 74 -6.75 -10.96 -6.09
N ASN A 75 -6.99 -10.78 -4.78
CA ASN A 75 -7.84 -9.71 -4.26
C ASN A 75 -7.04 -8.48 -3.83
N ASN A 76 -5.86 -8.70 -3.27
CA ASN A 76 -4.96 -7.65 -2.78
C ASN A 76 -3.53 -7.96 -3.25
N LEU A 77 -2.69 -6.93 -3.25
CA LEU A 77 -1.25 -7.05 -3.46
C LEU A 77 -0.56 -6.34 -2.29
N VAL A 78 0.29 -7.03 -1.56
CA VAL A 78 1.00 -6.47 -0.40
C VAL A 78 2.48 -6.72 -0.53
N PHE A 79 3.28 -5.68 -0.37
CA PHE A 79 4.72 -5.70 -0.60
C PHE A 79 5.49 -5.11 0.57
N ALA A 80 6.62 -5.71 0.89
CA ALA A 80 7.69 -5.07 1.62
C ALA A 80 8.46 -4.13 0.67
N ILE A 81 8.81 -2.95 1.15
CA ILE A 81 9.61 -1.95 0.42
C ILE A 81 11.06 -2.10 0.86
N LEU A 82 11.96 -2.42 -0.05
CA LEU A 82 13.37 -2.58 0.24
C LEU A 82 14.22 -1.55 -0.50
N SER A 83 15.19 -0.96 0.18
CA SER A 83 16.21 -0.10 -0.44
C SER A 83 17.14 -0.92 -1.35
N LYS A 84 17.31 -0.54 -2.62
CA LYS A 84 18.26 -1.21 -3.54
C LYS A 84 19.70 -1.11 -3.07
N LYS A 85 20.08 0.01 -2.45
CA LYS A 85 21.46 0.27 -2.03
C LYS A 85 21.94 -0.66 -0.93
N LYS A 86 21.04 -1.00 0.04
CA LYS A 86 21.42 -1.76 1.24
C LYS A 86 20.62 -3.05 1.42
N GLY A 87 19.56 -3.27 0.64
CA GLY A 87 18.59 -4.33 0.89
C GLY A 87 17.74 -4.09 2.16
N GLU A 88 17.80 -2.89 2.72
CA GLU A 88 17.18 -2.52 3.99
C GLU A 88 15.67 -2.40 3.84
N PHE A 89 14.93 -2.96 4.81
CA PHE A 89 13.48 -2.79 4.92
C PHE A 89 13.13 -1.33 5.22
N LEU A 90 12.19 -0.78 4.47
CA LEU A 90 11.75 0.62 4.58
C LEU A 90 10.30 0.75 5.06
N GLY A 91 9.49 -0.29 4.93
CA GLY A 91 8.05 -0.29 5.24
C GLY A 91 7.28 -1.24 4.34
N CYS A 92 5.96 -1.07 4.26
CA CYS A 92 5.10 -1.84 3.39
C CYS A 92 4.19 -0.94 2.56
N CYS A 93 3.79 -1.42 1.37
CA CYS A 93 2.73 -0.81 0.58
C CYS A 93 1.83 -1.89 -0.02
N GLY A 94 0.63 -1.50 -0.44
CA GLY A 94 -0.31 -2.43 -1.01
C GLY A 94 -1.29 -1.80 -1.98
N LEU A 95 -1.90 -2.68 -2.79
CA LEU A 95 -3.05 -2.39 -3.62
C LEU A 95 -4.20 -3.28 -3.15
N HIS A 96 -5.22 -2.69 -2.55
CA HIS A 96 -6.34 -3.39 -1.92
C HIS A 96 -7.55 -3.34 -2.83
N GLY A 97 -7.91 -4.49 -3.40
CA GLY A 97 -9.01 -4.64 -4.35
C GLY A 97 -10.23 -5.35 -3.78
N GLU A 98 -10.14 -5.92 -2.57
CA GLU A 98 -11.26 -6.62 -1.97
C GLU A 98 -12.49 -5.73 -1.85
N GLY A 99 -13.59 -6.16 -2.49
CA GLY A 99 -14.83 -5.38 -2.59
C GLY A 99 -14.77 -4.16 -3.53
N LYS A 100 -13.60 -3.81 -4.08
CA LYS A 100 -13.39 -2.61 -4.90
C LYS A 100 -12.36 -2.81 -6.04
N ILE A 101 -12.36 -3.97 -6.70
CA ILE A 101 -11.36 -4.32 -7.73
C ILE A 101 -11.27 -3.33 -8.91
N ARG A 102 -12.37 -2.60 -9.20
CA ARG A 102 -12.39 -1.57 -10.26
C ARG A 102 -11.81 -0.24 -9.80
N THR A 103 -11.78 0.01 -8.49
CA THR A 103 -11.27 1.23 -7.87
C THR A 103 -10.38 0.89 -6.68
N PRO A 104 -9.28 0.14 -6.91
CA PRO A 104 -8.47 -0.39 -5.82
C PRO A 104 -7.80 0.73 -5.02
N GLU A 105 -7.63 0.44 -3.74
CA GLU A 105 -7.06 1.36 -2.78
C GLU A 105 -5.55 1.17 -2.65
N LEU A 106 -4.82 2.27 -2.69
CA LEU A 106 -3.40 2.32 -2.41
C LEU A 106 -3.17 2.58 -0.91
N GLY A 107 -2.39 1.72 -0.28
CA GLY A 107 -1.97 1.85 1.11
C GLY A 107 -0.46 1.85 1.25
N ILE A 108 0.08 2.60 2.22
CA ILE A 108 1.51 2.63 2.51
C ILE A 108 1.78 3.05 3.95
N TRP A 109 2.80 2.46 4.52
CA TRP A 109 3.50 3.00 5.67
C TRP A 109 5.01 2.79 5.51
N LEU A 110 5.78 3.69 6.09
CA LEU A 110 7.25 3.63 6.12
C LEU A 110 7.72 3.68 7.56
N LYS A 111 8.80 2.98 7.87
CA LYS A 111 9.49 3.13 9.14
C LYS A 111 10.00 4.56 9.33
N LYS A 112 10.10 5.02 10.55
CA LYS A 112 10.41 6.41 10.88
C LYS A 112 11.69 6.92 10.21
N SER A 113 12.75 6.11 10.18
CA SER A 113 14.04 6.48 9.58
C SER A 113 14.01 6.62 8.06
N ALA A 114 12.96 6.13 7.39
CA ALA A 114 12.76 6.25 5.94
C ALA A 114 11.94 7.48 5.52
N HIS A 115 11.37 8.21 6.50
CA HIS A 115 10.59 9.43 6.22
C HIS A 115 11.46 10.54 5.64
N GLY A 116 10.83 11.48 4.90
CA GLY A 116 11.47 12.68 4.35
C GLY A 116 12.38 12.45 3.13
N SER A 117 12.61 11.19 2.74
CA SER A 117 13.53 10.82 1.64
C SER A 117 12.84 10.56 0.29
N GLY A 118 11.52 10.75 0.21
CA GLY A 118 10.73 10.54 -1.01
C GLY A 118 10.42 9.07 -1.34
N TYR A 119 10.79 8.13 -0.48
CA TYR A 119 10.54 6.70 -0.72
C TYR A 119 9.05 6.35 -0.81
N GLY A 120 8.18 7.04 -0.04
CA GLY A 120 6.74 6.78 -0.08
C GLY A 120 6.14 7.09 -1.47
N ARG A 121 6.47 8.26 -2.03
CA ARG A 121 6.04 8.62 -3.37
C ARG A 121 6.55 7.63 -4.41
N GLU A 122 7.83 7.28 -4.34
CA GLU A 122 8.45 6.34 -5.29
C GLU A 122 7.81 4.95 -5.20
N ALA A 123 7.56 4.44 -4.00
CA ALA A 123 6.92 3.13 -3.80
C ALA A 123 5.52 3.09 -4.40
N ILE A 124 4.68 4.08 -4.11
CA ILE A 124 3.33 4.18 -4.65
C ILE A 124 3.37 4.35 -6.17
N GLN A 125 4.24 5.20 -6.71
CA GLN A 125 4.39 5.36 -8.15
C GLN A 125 4.83 4.06 -8.85
N THR A 126 5.76 3.32 -8.24
CA THR A 126 6.24 2.02 -8.74
C THR A 126 5.09 1.02 -8.79
N LEU A 127 4.32 0.91 -7.71
CA LEU A 127 3.14 0.03 -7.64
C LEU A 127 2.07 0.43 -8.66
N MET A 128 1.76 1.71 -8.77
CA MET A 128 0.79 2.23 -9.74
C MET A 128 1.20 1.92 -11.18
N ASN A 129 2.47 2.14 -11.53
CA ASN A 129 2.97 1.89 -12.89
C ASN A 129 2.87 0.40 -13.24
N TRP A 130 3.25 -0.48 -12.31
CA TRP A 130 3.09 -1.91 -12.51
C TRP A 130 1.60 -2.28 -12.68
N SER A 131 0.72 -1.78 -11.83
CA SER A 131 -0.71 -2.07 -11.86
C SER A 131 -1.35 -1.60 -13.16
N ARG A 132 -1.00 -0.42 -13.66
CA ARG A 132 -1.48 0.12 -14.94
C ARG A 132 -1.17 -0.78 -16.13
N ASN A 133 -0.03 -1.45 -16.09
CA ASN A 133 0.44 -2.32 -17.16
C ASN A 133 -0.08 -3.76 -17.06
N ASN A 134 -0.59 -4.17 -15.90
CA ASN A 134 -0.93 -5.57 -15.64
C ASN A 134 -2.40 -5.82 -15.30
N ILE A 135 -3.11 -4.81 -14.75
CA ILE A 135 -4.45 -4.99 -14.17
C ILE A 135 -5.46 -4.07 -14.87
N ASP A 136 -6.66 -4.58 -15.11
CA ASP A 136 -7.81 -3.79 -15.58
C ASP A 136 -8.57 -3.19 -14.38
N PHE A 137 -8.55 -1.86 -14.26
CA PHE A 137 -9.25 -1.07 -13.25
C PHE A 137 -9.58 0.32 -13.81
N ASP A 138 -10.43 1.09 -13.11
CA ASP A 138 -10.88 2.40 -13.57
C ASP A 138 -9.96 3.53 -13.08
N TYR A 139 -9.73 3.60 -11.77
CA TYR A 139 -8.85 4.57 -11.11
C TYR A 139 -8.40 4.02 -9.73
N PHE A 140 -7.37 4.60 -9.17
CA PHE A 140 -6.96 4.32 -7.80
C PHE A 140 -7.67 5.23 -6.81
N ILE A 141 -7.92 4.75 -5.60
CA ILE A 141 -8.24 5.58 -4.45
C ILE A 141 -7.09 5.57 -3.46
N TYR A 142 -6.92 6.70 -2.76
CA TYR A 142 -5.91 6.85 -1.72
C TYR A 142 -6.54 7.59 -0.54
N PRO A 143 -7.09 6.88 0.46
CA PRO A 143 -7.60 7.49 1.68
C PRO A 143 -6.44 7.86 2.60
N VAL A 144 -6.55 9.02 3.26
CA VAL A 144 -5.55 9.50 4.22
C VAL A 144 -6.22 10.36 5.27
N ASP A 145 -5.87 10.18 6.55
CA ASP A 145 -6.36 11.10 7.59
C ASP A 145 -5.89 12.52 7.32
N ARG A 146 -6.79 13.50 7.43
CA ARG A 146 -6.55 14.92 7.17
C ARG A 146 -5.33 15.49 7.91
N LYS A 147 -5.00 14.93 9.08
CA LYS A 147 -3.85 15.34 9.90
C LYS A 147 -2.53 14.74 9.43
N ASN A 148 -2.58 13.73 8.56
CA ASN A 148 -1.37 13.10 8.01
C ASN A 148 -0.86 13.85 6.78
N ILE A 149 -0.36 15.06 7.00
CA ILE A 149 0.13 15.97 5.94
C ILE A 149 1.25 15.33 5.11
N ALA A 150 2.08 14.49 5.72
CA ALA A 150 3.17 13.84 5.01
C ALA A 150 2.65 12.83 3.98
N SER A 151 1.61 12.08 4.34
CA SER A 151 0.99 11.08 3.45
C SER A 151 0.14 11.73 2.35
N SER A 152 -0.58 12.85 2.64
CA SER A 152 -1.41 13.54 1.63
C SER A 152 -0.61 14.10 0.46
N LYS A 153 0.66 14.46 0.68
CA LYS A 153 1.57 14.90 -0.40
C LYS A 153 1.85 13.82 -1.44
N ILE A 154 1.67 12.55 -1.11
CA ILE A 154 1.90 11.44 -2.07
C ILE A 154 0.86 11.50 -3.19
N PRO A 155 -0.46 11.33 -2.93
CA PRO A 155 -1.46 11.39 -3.99
C PRO A 155 -1.46 12.74 -4.72
N GLU A 156 -1.29 13.87 -4.01
CA GLU A 156 -1.19 15.20 -4.62
C GLU A 156 -0.07 15.27 -5.66
N SER A 157 1.12 14.74 -5.33
CA SER A 157 2.27 14.73 -6.24
C SER A 157 2.12 13.77 -7.43
N LEU A 158 1.13 12.88 -7.39
CA LEU A 158 0.81 11.89 -8.42
C LEU A 158 -0.43 12.26 -9.24
N GLY A 159 -0.92 13.51 -9.11
CA GLY A 159 -2.08 14.02 -9.83
C GLY A 159 -3.41 13.59 -9.22
N GLY A 160 -3.42 13.24 -7.93
CA GLY A 160 -4.63 12.89 -7.22
C GLY A 160 -5.51 14.12 -6.94
N GLU A 161 -6.82 13.95 -7.13
CA GLU A 161 -7.85 14.93 -6.83
C GLU A 161 -8.74 14.43 -5.70
N ILE A 162 -9.14 15.34 -4.81
CA ILE A 162 -10.03 14.99 -3.69
C ILE A 162 -11.40 14.62 -4.27
N MET A 163 -11.87 13.40 -4.00
CA MET A 163 -13.19 12.94 -4.42
C MET A 163 -14.20 12.83 -3.27
N ALA A 164 -13.73 12.65 -2.04
CA ALA A 164 -14.60 12.51 -0.87
C ALA A 164 -13.87 12.91 0.42
N GLU A 165 -14.66 13.25 1.44
CA GLU A 165 -14.22 13.42 2.82
C GLU A 165 -15.14 12.59 3.71
N LEU A 166 -14.56 11.74 4.55
CA LEU A 166 -15.29 10.76 5.35
C LEU A 166 -14.83 10.80 6.80
N LYS A 167 -15.75 10.48 7.71
CA LYS A 167 -15.40 10.11 9.09
C LYS A 167 -15.52 8.60 9.21
N VAL A 168 -14.42 7.96 9.52
CA VAL A 168 -14.33 6.50 9.64
C VAL A 168 -14.04 6.16 11.09
N GLU A 169 -14.93 5.41 11.72
CA GLU A 169 -14.68 4.81 13.02
C GLU A 169 -14.01 3.45 12.82
N THR A 170 -12.80 3.33 13.33
CA THR A 170 -12.04 2.09 13.25
C THR A 170 -12.56 1.06 14.28
N PRO A 171 -12.30 -0.24 14.11
CA PRO A 171 -12.76 -1.28 15.04
C PRO A 171 -12.33 -1.08 16.50
N ASN A 172 -11.25 -0.34 16.75
CA ASN A 172 -10.79 0.01 18.10
C ASN A 172 -11.35 1.35 18.61
N GLY A 173 -12.37 1.94 17.93
CA GLY A 173 -13.05 3.17 18.34
C GLY A 173 -12.30 4.47 18.00
N LYS A 174 -11.18 4.40 17.26
CA LYS A 174 -10.48 5.59 16.76
C LYS A 174 -11.27 6.21 15.60
N ILE A 175 -11.44 7.53 15.62
CA ILE A 175 -12.08 8.26 14.53
C ILE A 175 -10.98 8.85 13.64
N LEU A 176 -11.01 8.49 12.36
CA LEU A 176 -10.20 9.07 11.31
C LEU A 176 -11.05 10.04 10.49
N GLU A 177 -10.50 11.21 10.20
CA GLU A 177 -11.11 12.19 9.28
C GLU A 177 -10.41 12.04 7.92
N GLU A 178 -10.90 11.12 7.11
CA GLU A 178 -10.25 10.76 5.85
C GLU A 178 -10.60 11.72 4.73
N VAL A 179 -9.56 12.12 4.01
CA VAL A 179 -9.63 12.72 2.67
C VAL A 179 -9.30 11.62 1.68
N VAL A 180 -10.22 11.31 0.78
CA VAL A 180 -10.06 10.27 -0.24
C VAL A 180 -9.66 10.93 -1.55
N TYR A 181 -8.45 10.63 -2.02
CA TYR A 181 -7.97 11.06 -3.32
C TYR A 181 -8.31 10.01 -4.39
N LYS A 182 -8.74 10.49 -5.56
CA LYS A 182 -8.84 9.73 -6.80
C LYS A 182 -7.58 10.00 -7.62
N ILE A 183 -6.92 8.94 -8.10
CA ILE A 183 -5.79 9.06 -9.01
C ILE A 183 -6.14 8.30 -10.29
N ASP A 184 -6.20 8.99 -11.41
CA ASP A 184 -6.61 8.40 -12.68
C ASP A 184 -5.62 7.34 -13.16
N ARG A 185 -6.15 6.33 -13.85
CA ARG A 185 -5.35 5.26 -14.44
C ARG A 185 -4.36 5.78 -15.48
N VAL A 186 -4.78 6.73 -16.29
CA VAL A 186 -3.94 7.39 -17.28
C VAL A 186 -3.59 8.76 -16.73
N ASN A 187 -2.30 9.09 -16.62
CA ASN A 187 -1.94 10.47 -16.36
C ASN A 187 -2.50 11.33 -17.50
N SER A 188 -3.37 12.27 -17.18
CA SER A 188 -3.73 13.33 -18.11
C SER A 188 -2.43 14.06 -18.44
N ILE A 189 -1.83 13.74 -19.59
CA ILE A 189 -0.71 14.51 -20.13
C ILE A 189 -1.36 15.83 -20.56
N ILE A 190 -1.23 16.85 -19.70
CA ILE A 190 -1.49 18.24 -20.09
C ILE A 190 -0.26 18.74 -20.85
#